data_fd6fb7d93069181e4e18071c09d63733
#
_entry.id   fd6fb7d93069181e4e18071c09d63733
#
_cell.length_a   1.000
_cell.length_b   1.000
_cell.length_c   1.000
_cell.angle_alpha   90.00
_cell.angle_beta   90.00
_cell.angle_gamma   90.00
#
_symmetry.space_group_name_H-M   'P 1'
#
loop_
_entity.id
_entity.type
_entity.pdbx_description
1 polymer ?
#
loop_
_entity_poly.entity_id
_entity_poly.type
_entity_poly.pdbx_seq_one_letter_code
_entity_poly.pdbx_strand_id
1 'polypeptide(L)'
;HLRSEKRGLADEQIDSLGFKSTPPYFLCRSLTERLMKQGCKVEGVPGFYLHEGGYWTAKFGSRTAGILIPAIGIDGLIRGMQILLDVPFKDKDDPPEKAGTKYIWLSSSTKNMGVTSGSPVHFIGNPFARTIYVTEGILKADIAHVLLNRSFVAVAGANNVAQLGPLFGLLAKNGTELII
;
A
#
# COMPACT_ATOMS: atom_id res chain seq x y z
N HIS A 1 -5.25 14.15 8.22
CA HIS A 1 -4.84 12.94 8.95
C HIS A 1 -3.31 12.75 8.99
N LEU A 2 -2.59 12.91 7.87
CA LEU A 2 -1.12 12.78 7.80
C LEU A 2 -0.39 13.98 8.41
N ARG A 3 -0.98 15.15 8.36
CA ARG A 3 -0.48 16.43 8.92
C ARG A 3 -0.82 16.61 10.40
N SER A 4 -1.54 15.67 11.04
CA SER A 4 -1.88 15.78 12.45
C SER A 4 -0.62 15.75 13.34
N GLU A 5 -0.67 16.35 14.53
CA GLU A 5 0.42 16.33 15.52
C GLU A 5 0.98 14.92 15.79
N LYS A 6 0.14 13.89 15.69
CA LYS A 6 0.54 12.48 15.88
C LYS A 6 1.44 11.94 14.77
N ARG A 7 1.43 12.51 13.57
CA ARG A 7 2.19 12.02 12.40
C ARG A 7 3.15 13.04 11.83
N GLY A 8 2.83 14.32 11.91
CA GLY A 8 3.72 15.44 11.69
C GLY A 8 4.39 15.53 10.31
N LEU A 9 3.79 14.91 9.26
CA LEU A 9 4.37 14.95 7.93
C LEU A 9 4.10 16.28 7.24
N ALA A 10 5.14 16.88 6.69
CA ALA A 10 5.06 18.02 5.79
C ALA A 10 4.52 17.59 4.41
N ASP A 11 4.05 18.56 3.61
CA ASP A 11 3.46 18.26 2.29
C ASP A 11 4.48 17.67 1.33
N GLU A 12 5.71 18.15 1.34
CA GLU A 12 6.82 17.62 0.54
C GLU A 12 7.12 16.15 0.89
N GLN A 13 7.01 15.80 2.18
CA GLN A 13 7.19 14.42 2.64
C GLN A 13 6.03 13.52 2.20
N ILE A 14 4.79 14.00 2.27
CA ILE A 14 3.60 13.29 1.79
C ILE A 14 3.72 13.02 0.28
N ASP A 15 4.16 14.00 -0.49
CA ASP A 15 4.32 13.86 -1.94
C ASP A 15 5.49 12.94 -2.29
N SER A 16 6.62 13.02 -1.61
CA SER A 16 7.78 12.15 -1.83
C SER A 16 7.50 10.68 -1.52
N LEU A 17 6.65 10.42 -0.52
CA LEU A 17 6.17 9.07 -0.19
C LEU A 17 5.10 8.55 -1.17
N GLY A 18 4.64 9.38 -2.09
CA GLY A 18 3.65 9.00 -3.11
C GLY A 18 2.23 8.82 -2.57
N PHE A 19 1.93 9.35 -1.38
CA PHE A 19 0.58 9.25 -0.81
C PHE A 19 -0.41 10.10 -1.58
N LYS A 20 -1.55 9.52 -1.93
CA LYS A 20 -2.63 10.19 -2.67
C LYS A 20 -3.99 9.82 -2.08
N SER A 21 -4.98 10.67 -2.25
CA SER A 21 -6.36 10.33 -1.92
C SER A 21 -6.93 9.34 -2.93
N THR A 22 -7.79 8.44 -2.48
CA THR A 22 -8.56 7.57 -3.38
C THR A 22 -9.46 8.43 -4.28
N PRO A 23 -9.59 8.11 -5.57
CA PRO A 23 -10.49 8.85 -6.45
C PRO A 23 -11.96 8.53 -6.14
N PRO A 24 -12.87 9.48 -6.32
CA PRO A 24 -14.29 9.20 -6.25
C PRO A 24 -14.73 8.24 -7.35
N TYR A 25 -15.75 7.42 -7.07
CA TYR A 25 -16.21 6.35 -7.96
C TYR A 25 -16.46 6.81 -9.40
N PHE A 26 -17.11 7.96 -9.57
CA PHE A 26 -17.48 8.47 -10.90
C PHE A 26 -16.28 8.87 -11.78
N LEU A 27 -15.08 9.02 -11.19
CA LEU A 27 -13.85 9.30 -11.94
C LEU A 27 -13.06 8.03 -12.29
N CYS A 28 -13.39 6.86 -11.73
CA CYS A 28 -12.59 5.64 -11.90
C CYS A 28 -12.39 5.25 -13.36
N ARG A 29 -13.46 5.29 -14.17
CA ARG A 29 -13.39 4.99 -15.59
C ARG A 29 -12.51 5.99 -16.35
N SER A 30 -12.77 7.27 -16.21
CA SER A 30 -12.03 8.31 -16.95
C SER A 30 -10.54 8.35 -16.56
N LEU A 31 -10.20 8.11 -15.29
CA LEU A 31 -8.82 7.98 -14.84
C LEU A 31 -8.14 6.74 -15.44
N THR A 32 -8.85 5.60 -15.49
CA THR A 32 -8.33 4.37 -16.11
C THR A 32 -8.09 4.58 -17.60
N GLU A 33 -9.03 5.18 -18.32
CA GLU A 33 -8.88 5.50 -19.75
C GLU A 33 -7.69 6.45 -20.01
N ARG A 34 -7.44 7.42 -19.11
CA ARG A 34 -6.27 8.31 -19.20
C ARG A 34 -4.96 7.56 -19.02
N LEU A 35 -4.88 6.65 -18.04
CA LEU A 35 -3.69 5.80 -17.84
C LEU A 35 -3.40 4.96 -19.08
N MET A 36 -4.42 4.33 -19.65
CA MET A 36 -4.28 3.52 -20.87
C MET A 36 -3.83 4.35 -22.07
N LYS A 37 -4.36 5.57 -22.24
CA LYS A 37 -3.91 6.51 -23.27
C LYS A 37 -2.46 6.95 -23.12
N GLN A 38 -1.93 6.92 -21.89
CA GLN A 38 -0.52 7.17 -21.58
C GLN A 38 0.37 5.92 -21.74
N GLY A 39 -0.17 4.83 -22.27
CA GLY A 39 0.56 3.58 -22.48
C GLY A 39 0.62 2.65 -21.27
N CYS A 40 -0.05 2.98 -20.16
CA CYS A 40 -0.07 2.11 -18.98
C CYS A 40 -0.93 0.86 -19.25
N LYS A 41 -0.39 -0.32 -18.95
CA LYS A 41 -1.16 -1.56 -18.85
C LYS A 41 -1.91 -1.58 -17.51
N VAL A 42 -3.21 -1.83 -17.55
CA VAL A 42 -4.06 -1.97 -16.33
C VAL A 42 -4.49 -3.41 -16.08
N GLU A 43 -4.43 -4.27 -17.11
CA GLU A 43 -4.66 -5.70 -16.97
C GLU A 43 -3.60 -6.34 -16.07
N GLY A 44 -4.04 -7.18 -15.13
CA GLY A 44 -3.15 -7.80 -14.14
C GLY A 44 -2.66 -6.86 -13.04
N VAL A 45 -3.14 -5.61 -13.01
CA VAL A 45 -2.81 -4.64 -11.95
C VAL A 45 -3.90 -4.66 -10.88
N PRO A 46 -3.56 -4.90 -9.59
CA PRO A 46 -4.54 -4.90 -8.50
C PRO A 46 -5.34 -3.62 -8.44
N GLY A 47 -6.65 -3.76 -8.26
CA GLY A 47 -7.56 -2.63 -8.22
C GLY A 47 -8.21 -2.27 -9.56
N PHE A 48 -7.69 -2.76 -10.69
CA PHE A 48 -8.32 -2.60 -11.99
C PHE A 48 -9.06 -3.88 -12.41
N TYR A 49 -10.13 -3.73 -13.18
CA TYR A 49 -10.95 -4.84 -13.66
C TYR A 49 -11.71 -4.46 -14.93
N LEU A 50 -12.13 -5.49 -15.70
CA LEU A 50 -12.97 -5.31 -16.87
C LEU A 50 -14.44 -5.26 -16.45
N HIS A 51 -15.09 -4.11 -16.65
CA HIS A 51 -16.52 -3.91 -16.38
C HIS A 51 -17.36 -4.69 -17.39
N GLU A 52 -18.57 -5.11 -17.00
CA GLU A 52 -19.52 -5.84 -17.87
C GLU A 52 -19.85 -5.08 -19.18
N GLY A 53 -19.76 -3.77 -19.16
CA GLY A 53 -19.89 -2.91 -20.36
C GLY A 53 -18.67 -2.89 -21.29
N GLY A 54 -17.68 -3.78 -21.11
CA GLY A 54 -16.54 -3.94 -22.01
C GLY A 54 -15.44 -2.88 -21.90
N TYR A 55 -15.33 -2.18 -20.76
CA TYR A 55 -14.28 -1.19 -20.51
C TYR A 55 -13.54 -1.45 -19.20
N TRP A 56 -12.29 -1.07 -19.15
CA TRP A 56 -11.50 -1.13 -17.92
C TRP A 56 -11.82 0.02 -16.96
N THR A 57 -11.84 -0.27 -15.67
CA THR A 57 -12.08 0.72 -14.61
C THR A 57 -11.37 0.32 -13.33
N ALA A 58 -11.24 1.26 -12.39
CA ALA A 58 -10.67 1.00 -11.08
C ALA A 58 -11.78 0.70 -10.04
N LYS A 59 -11.46 -0.14 -9.05
CA LYS A 59 -12.37 -0.55 -7.97
C LYS A 59 -12.25 0.38 -6.77
N PHE A 60 -12.76 1.60 -6.91
CA PHE A 60 -12.96 2.52 -5.80
C PHE A 60 -14.45 2.81 -5.58
N GLY A 61 -14.81 3.20 -4.37
CA GLY A 61 -16.18 3.53 -3.99
C GLY A 61 -16.21 4.18 -2.61
N SER A 62 -17.38 4.51 -2.10
CA SER A 62 -17.54 5.17 -0.79
C SER A 62 -16.91 4.41 0.37
N ARG A 63 -16.95 3.07 0.32
CA ARG A 63 -16.32 2.22 1.35
C ARG A 63 -14.80 2.13 1.26
N THR A 64 -14.19 2.63 0.20
CA THR A 64 -12.74 2.66 0.00
C THR A 64 -12.19 4.09 -0.03
N ALA A 65 -12.98 5.05 0.42
CA ALA A 65 -12.53 6.43 0.60
C ALA A 65 -11.39 6.47 1.64
N GLY A 66 -10.29 7.15 1.30
CA GLY A 66 -9.13 7.20 2.16
C GLY A 66 -7.84 7.61 1.45
N ILE A 67 -6.72 7.16 2.01
CA ILE A 67 -5.39 7.48 1.52
C ILE A 67 -4.76 6.23 0.90
N LEU A 68 -4.30 6.35 -0.34
CA LEU A 68 -3.47 5.35 -1.02
C LEU A 68 -2.04 5.41 -0.48
N ILE A 69 -1.52 4.27 -0.06
CA ILE A 69 -0.18 4.08 0.49
C ILE A 69 0.52 3.04 -0.37
N PRO A 70 1.54 3.40 -1.16
CA PRO A 70 2.26 2.45 -2.01
C PRO A 70 3.10 1.49 -1.15
N ALA A 71 3.01 0.21 -1.43
CA ALA A 71 3.97 -0.78 -0.97
C ALA A 71 5.08 -0.90 -2.01
N ILE A 72 6.28 -0.46 -1.66
CA ILE A 72 7.44 -0.37 -2.56
C ILE A 72 8.37 -1.54 -2.25
N GLY A 73 8.81 -2.25 -3.29
CA GLY A 73 9.82 -3.29 -3.17
C GLY A 73 11.22 -2.72 -2.98
N ILE A 74 12.18 -3.58 -2.59
CA ILE A 74 13.59 -3.18 -2.43
C ILE A 74 14.21 -2.65 -3.73
N ASP A 75 13.62 -2.95 -4.86
CA ASP A 75 13.99 -2.47 -6.20
C ASP A 75 13.36 -1.12 -6.57
N GLY A 76 12.64 -0.48 -5.64
CA GLY A 76 11.97 0.80 -5.83
C GLY A 76 10.65 0.72 -6.61
N LEU A 77 10.20 -0.46 -7.01
CA LEU A 77 8.94 -0.61 -7.76
C LEU A 77 7.74 -0.74 -6.83
N ILE A 78 6.62 -0.12 -7.20
CA ILE A 78 5.35 -0.30 -6.49
C ILE A 78 4.86 -1.74 -6.72
N ARG A 79 4.73 -2.49 -5.63
CA ARG A 79 4.28 -3.90 -5.62
C ARG A 79 2.80 -4.05 -5.29
N GLY A 80 2.22 -3.04 -4.68
CA GLY A 80 0.81 -2.99 -4.29
C GLY A 80 0.46 -1.65 -3.69
N MET A 81 -0.83 -1.47 -3.42
CA MET A 81 -1.34 -0.27 -2.74
C MET A 81 -2.17 -0.68 -1.53
N GLN A 82 -1.87 -0.13 -0.38
CA GLN A 82 -2.78 -0.14 0.77
C GLN A 82 -3.69 1.09 0.73
N ILE A 83 -4.89 0.96 1.29
CA ILE A 83 -5.78 2.10 1.54
C ILE A 83 -5.95 2.23 3.04
N LEU A 84 -5.54 3.35 3.61
CA LEU A 84 -5.95 3.78 4.93
C LEU A 84 -7.34 4.39 4.82
N LEU A 85 -8.35 3.70 5.31
CA LEU A 85 -9.74 4.11 5.20
C LEU A 85 -10.04 5.33 6.08
N ASP A 86 -10.83 6.26 5.56
CA ASP A 86 -11.34 7.41 6.34
C ASP A 86 -12.29 6.94 7.44
N VAL A 87 -13.11 5.91 7.13
CA VAL A 87 -13.99 5.24 8.07
C VAL A 87 -13.61 3.77 8.16
N PRO A 88 -13.19 3.27 9.34
CA PRO A 88 -12.87 1.85 9.51
C PRO A 88 -14.05 0.96 9.14
N PHE A 89 -13.77 -0.09 8.38
CA PHE A 89 -14.79 -1.04 7.95
C PHE A 89 -15.07 -2.06 9.03
N LYS A 90 -16.36 -2.30 9.30
CA LYS A 90 -16.85 -3.42 10.12
C LYS A 90 -17.77 -4.28 9.28
N ASP A 91 -17.66 -5.59 9.43
CA ASP A 91 -18.65 -6.53 8.91
C ASP A 91 -19.93 -6.47 9.76
N LYS A 92 -21.06 -6.85 9.16
CA LYS A 92 -22.35 -6.81 9.84
C LYS A 92 -22.39 -7.73 11.07
N ASP A 93 -21.62 -8.82 11.02
CA ASP A 93 -21.55 -9.84 12.07
C ASP A 93 -20.44 -9.59 13.08
N ASP A 94 -19.68 -8.48 12.93
CA ASP A 94 -18.64 -8.12 13.88
C ASP A 94 -19.23 -7.63 15.20
N PRO A 95 -18.71 -8.12 16.34
CA PRO A 95 -19.15 -7.66 17.66
C PRO A 95 -18.93 -6.15 17.81
N PRO A 96 -19.81 -5.45 18.57
CA PRO A 96 -19.72 -4.00 18.74
C PRO A 96 -18.36 -3.48 19.21
N GLU A 97 -17.70 -4.25 20.09
CA GLU A 97 -16.38 -3.95 20.66
C GLU A 97 -15.22 -4.19 19.71
N LYS A 98 -15.40 -4.96 18.63
CA LYS A 98 -14.34 -5.22 17.64
C LYS A 98 -13.97 -3.93 16.92
N ALA A 99 -12.69 -3.58 16.95
CA ALA A 99 -12.18 -2.46 16.16
C ALA A 99 -12.35 -2.74 14.67
N GLY A 100 -12.88 -1.78 13.90
CA GLY A 100 -13.02 -1.91 12.46
C GLY A 100 -11.66 -1.98 11.76
N THR A 101 -11.63 -2.64 10.60
CA THR A 101 -10.47 -2.70 9.71
C THR A 101 -10.14 -1.31 9.17
N LYS A 102 -8.94 -0.81 9.49
CA LYS A 102 -8.49 0.53 9.07
C LYS A 102 -7.72 0.51 7.75
N TYR A 103 -7.08 -0.60 7.43
CA TYR A 103 -6.24 -0.76 6.24
C TYR A 103 -6.75 -1.92 5.41
N ILE A 104 -6.93 -1.69 4.13
CA ILE A 104 -7.25 -2.74 3.17
C ILE A 104 -6.27 -2.67 2.00
N TRP A 105 -6.06 -3.80 1.34
CA TRP A 105 -5.32 -3.80 0.08
C TRP A 105 -6.21 -3.39 -1.09
N LEU A 106 -5.68 -2.57 -1.99
CA LEU A 106 -6.33 -2.32 -3.27
C LEU A 106 -6.32 -3.61 -4.08
N SER A 107 -7.50 -4.20 -4.25
CA SER A 107 -7.69 -5.50 -4.89
C SER A 107 -8.99 -5.51 -5.70
N SER A 108 -8.95 -6.15 -6.84
CA SER A 108 -10.09 -6.36 -7.73
C SER A 108 -10.40 -7.85 -7.96
N SER A 109 -9.81 -8.76 -7.18
CA SER A 109 -9.91 -10.22 -7.35
C SER A 109 -11.34 -10.78 -7.39
N THR A 110 -12.34 -10.05 -6.87
CA THR A 110 -13.76 -10.41 -6.93
C THR A 110 -14.47 -9.90 -8.19
N LYS A 111 -13.74 -9.31 -9.13
CA LYS A 111 -14.25 -8.72 -10.37
C LYS A 111 -13.67 -9.42 -11.59
N ASN A 112 -14.34 -9.27 -12.73
CA ASN A 112 -13.89 -9.86 -14.00
C ASN A 112 -12.48 -9.36 -14.37
N MET A 113 -11.57 -10.29 -14.66
CA MET A 113 -10.14 -10.05 -14.92
C MET A 113 -9.40 -9.28 -13.80
N GLY A 114 -9.99 -9.21 -12.61
CA GLY A 114 -9.39 -8.56 -11.46
C GLY A 114 -8.42 -9.48 -10.72
N VAL A 115 -7.41 -8.88 -10.07
CA VAL A 115 -6.36 -9.59 -9.35
C VAL A 115 -6.18 -9.05 -7.93
N THR A 116 -5.52 -9.83 -7.08
CA THR A 116 -5.13 -9.43 -5.72
C THR A 116 -3.73 -8.84 -5.70
N SER A 117 -3.44 -7.98 -4.72
CA SER A 117 -2.08 -7.45 -4.47
C SER A 117 -1.15 -8.44 -3.76
N GLY A 118 -1.67 -9.52 -3.17
CA GLY A 118 -0.85 -10.54 -2.50
C GLY A 118 -0.11 -10.07 -1.23
N SER A 119 -0.46 -8.93 -0.66
CA SER A 119 0.15 -8.36 0.56
C SER A 119 1.69 -8.25 0.51
N PRO A 120 2.26 -7.54 -0.45
CA PRO A 120 3.71 -7.47 -0.62
C PRO A 120 4.41 -6.84 0.59
N VAL A 121 5.67 -7.24 0.79
CA VAL A 121 6.57 -6.57 1.74
C VAL A 121 6.93 -5.20 1.21
N HIS A 122 6.92 -4.21 2.09
CA HIS A 122 7.34 -2.85 1.81
C HIS A 122 8.78 -2.63 2.29
N PHE A 123 9.55 -1.91 1.49
CA PHE A 123 10.90 -1.45 1.82
C PHE A 123 10.99 0.06 1.60
N ILE A 124 11.62 0.77 2.54
CA ILE A 124 11.93 2.19 2.40
C ILE A 124 13.32 2.51 2.94
N GLY A 125 14.07 3.34 2.23
CA GLY A 125 15.41 3.79 2.59
C GLY A 125 16.52 3.19 1.71
N ASN A 126 17.72 3.06 2.27
CA ASN A 126 18.90 2.54 1.57
C ASN A 126 18.97 1.01 1.71
N PRO A 127 18.92 0.23 0.60
CA PRO A 127 19.00 -1.23 0.64
C PRO A 127 20.40 -1.75 1.04
N PHE A 128 21.42 -0.89 1.03
CA PHE A 128 22.80 -1.21 1.44
C PHE A 128 23.13 -0.67 2.84
N ALA A 129 22.11 -0.24 3.60
CA ALA A 129 22.33 0.20 4.97
C ALA A 129 22.86 -0.96 5.84
N ARG A 130 23.82 -0.66 6.72
CA ARG A 130 24.36 -1.65 7.67
C ARG A 130 23.28 -2.21 8.58
N THR A 131 22.32 -1.36 8.96
CA THR A 131 21.21 -1.73 9.85
C THR A 131 19.89 -1.39 9.18
N ILE A 132 18.98 -2.35 9.12
CA ILE A 132 17.60 -2.19 8.62
C ILE A 132 16.64 -2.64 9.70
N TYR A 133 15.65 -1.81 9.96
CA TYR A 133 14.62 -2.07 10.97
C TYR A 133 13.42 -2.78 10.35
N VAL A 134 12.86 -3.74 11.08
CA VAL A 134 11.66 -4.47 10.67
C VAL A 134 10.49 -4.01 11.53
N THR A 135 9.37 -3.69 10.91
CA THR A 135 8.18 -3.21 11.63
C THR A 135 6.89 -3.73 11.03
N GLU A 136 5.82 -3.67 11.80
CA GLU A 136 4.47 -3.89 11.31
C GLU A 136 3.87 -2.57 10.80
N GLY A 137 3.31 -2.60 9.60
CA GLY A 137 2.56 -1.50 8.98
C GLY A 137 3.42 -0.58 8.10
N ILE A 138 3.05 -0.52 6.83
CA ILE A 138 3.73 0.27 5.79
C ILE A 138 3.83 1.75 6.19
N LEU A 139 2.71 2.37 6.55
CA LEU A 139 2.67 3.77 6.96
C LEU A 139 3.56 4.08 8.18
N LYS A 140 3.73 3.12 9.10
CA LYS A 140 4.64 3.28 10.24
C LYS A 140 6.09 3.33 9.78
N ALA A 141 6.47 2.45 8.85
CA ALA A 141 7.80 2.43 8.26
C ALA A 141 8.13 3.74 7.54
N ASP A 142 7.18 4.23 6.72
CA ASP A 142 7.33 5.48 5.98
C ASP A 142 7.56 6.67 6.90
N ILE A 143 6.72 6.81 7.94
CA ILE A 143 6.85 7.87 8.94
C ILE A 143 8.17 7.76 9.71
N ALA A 144 8.52 6.54 10.16
CA ALA A 144 9.76 6.32 10.88
C ALA A 144 11.00 6.60 10.01
N HIS A 145 10.94 6.24 8.74
CA HIS A 145 11.99 6.59 7.77
C HIS A 145 12.21 8.10 7.68
N VAL A 146 11.13 8.85 7.49
CA VAL A 146 11.18 10.32 7.37
C VAL A 146 11.69 10.97 8.64
N LEU A 147 11.26 10.51 9.82
CA LEU A 147 11.62 11.12 11.10
C LEU A 147 13.04 10.72 11.57
N LEU A 148 13.47 9.50 11.27
CA LEU A 148 14.70 8.95 11.82
C LEU A 148 15.84 8.85 10.78
N ASN A 149 15.54 9.07 9.51
CA ASN A 149 16.46 8.85 8.39
C ASN A 149 17.11 7.45 8.43
N ARG A 150 16.30 6.41 8.69
CA ARG A 150 16.70 5.00 8.79
C ARG A 150 15.98 4.17 7.74
N SER A 151 16.52 2.99 7.42
CA SER A 151 15.92 2.06 6.47
C SER A 151 15.00 1.09 7.18
N PHE A 152 13.83 0.82 6.58
CA PHE A 152 12.81 -0.04 7.16
C PHE A 152 12.29 -1.08 6.16
N VAL A 153 11.99 -2.25 6.68
CA VAL A 153 11.15 -3.29 6.06
C VAL A 153 9.83 -3.34 6.82
N ALA A 154 8.72 -3.39 6.12
CA ALA A 154 7.42 -3.51 6.75
C ALA A 154 6.53 -4.57 6.09
N VAL A 155 5.74 -5.25 6.92
CA VAL A 155 4.66 -6.14 6.52
C VAL A 155 3.32 -5.55 6.94
N ALA A 156 2.28 -5.81 6.16
CA ALA A 156 0.92 -5.33 6.44
C ALA A 156 0.21 -6.25 7.44
N GLY A 157 0.69 -6.29 8.68
CA GLY A 157 0.17 -7.12 9.75
C GLY A 157 1.11 -8.27 10.15
N ALA A 158 1.12 -8.63 11.44
CA ALA A 158 2.00 -9.62 12.03
C ALA A 158 1.88 -11.03 11.40
N ASN A 159 0.74 -11.35 10.78
CA ASN A 159 0.52 -12.64 10.14
C ASN A 159 1.20 -12.76 8.75
N ASN A 160 1.76 -11.69 8.20
CA ASN A 160 2.39 -11.68 6.87
C ASN A 160 3.91 -11.90 6.90
N VAL A 161 4.46 -12.38 8.00
CA VAL A 161 5.91 -12.59 8.20
C VAL A 161 6.54 -13.58 7.23
N ALA A 162 5.77 -14.54 6.69
CA ALA A 162 6.26 -15.50 5.70
C ALA A 162 6.82 -14.82 4.43
N GLN A 163 6.33 -13.64 4.08
CA GLN A 163 6.80 -12.84 2.94
C GLN A 163 8.19 -12.23 3.16
N LEU A 164 8.69 -12.20 4.39
CA LEU A 164 10.00 -11.63 4.74
C LEU A 164 11.17 -12.53 4.35
N GLY A 165 10.97 -13.85 4.30
CA GLY A 165 12.04 -14.83 4.09
C GLY A 165 12.92 -14.53 2.86
N PRO A 166 12.37 -14.32 1.65
CA PRO A 166 13.17 -14.02 0.45
C PRO A 166 13.95 -12.72 0.58
N LEU A 167 13.35 -11.68 1.18
CA LEU A 167 14.01 -10.39 1.38
C LEU A 167 15.14 -10.50 2.41
N PHE A 168 14.93 -11.19 3.51
CA PHE A 168 15.95 -11.41 4.55
C PHE A 168 17.13 -12.19 3.98
N GLY A 169 16.89 -13.20 3.15
CA GLY A 169 17.96 -13.93 2.45
C GLY A 169 18.80 -13.04 1.53
N LEU A 170 18.19 -12.03 0.90
CA LEU A 170 18.91 -11.05 0.09
C LEU A 170 19.73 -10.10 0.97
N LEU A 171 19.15 -9.54 2.02
CA LEU A 171 19.81 -8.59 2.92
C LEU A 171 20.96 -9.25 3.72
N ALA A 172 20.79 -10.49 4.15
CA ALA A 172 21.84 -11.24 4.85
C ALA A 172 23.10 -11.43 3.99
N LYS A 173 22.95 -11.64 2.66
CA LYS A 173 24.09 -11.72 1.74
C LYS A 173 24.90 -10.42 1.67
N ASN A 174 24.27 -9.29 1.95
CA ASN A 174 24.92 -7.98 1.98
C ASN A 174 25.55 -7.65 3.35
N GLY A 175 25.49 -8.55 4.32
CA GLY A 175 26.00 -8.33 5.68
C GLY A 175 25.17 -7.34 6.49
N THR A 176 23.89 -7.19 6.14
CA THR A 176 22.96 -6.26 6.81
C THR A 176 22.49 -6.86 8.15
N GLU A 177 22.54 -6.06 9.20
CA GLU A 177 21.93 -6.35 10.49
C GLU A 177 20.44 -6.00 10.45
N LEU A 178 19.59 -6.93 10.89
CA LEU A 178 18.14 -6.74 10.99
C LEU A 178 17.73 -6.55 12.45
N ILE A 179 17.01 -5.48 12.75
CA ILE A 179 16.45 -5.17 14.07
C ILE A 179 14.92 -5.25 13.98
N ILE A 180 14.32 -6.11 14.79
CA ILE A 180 12.88 -6.36 14.86
C ILE A 180 12.27 -5.65 16.06
#